data_cc623a27d32e4c22f6b5d7123b611749
#
_entry.id   cc623a27d32e4c22f6b5d7123b611749
#
_cell.length_a   1.000
_cell.length_b   1.000
_cell.length_c   1.000
_cell.angle_alpha   90.00
_cell.angle_beta   90.00
_cell.angle_gamma   90.00
#
_symmetry.space_group_name_H-M   'P 1'
#
loop_
_entity.id
_entity.type
_entity.pdbx_description
1 polymer ?
#
loop_
_entity_poly.entity_id
_entity_poly.type
_entity_poly.pdbx_seq_one_letter_code
_entity_poly.pdbx_strand_id
1 'polypeptide(L)'
;GQLTGVGGTSSANAHFVPAPPRTPARPPAQGDGAQKRSLVRAAVALLLQQPALAQALDGHHFAGLRQPGVELLIEMLGIIDARPDISTGALIAHFEGRQEQQWLNTLATQTLPGDVDSWRQELQDAVAQLEKQLLLQRLEELQAKARGQGLDDTDKYELRELLKVRATLR
;
A
#
# COMPACT_ATOMS: atom_id res chain seq x y z
N GLY A 1 63.02 -2.92 -45.98
CA GLY A 1 62.28 -3.00 -45.62
C GLY A 1 61.41 -2.81 -44.82
N GLN A 2 61.12 -2.72 -44.51
CA GLN A 2 60.49 -2.51 -43.91
C GLN A 2 59.47 -2.51 -43.51
N LEU A 3 59.05 -2.61 -43.48
CA LEU A 3 58.14 -2.54 -43.18
C LEU A 3 57.55 -2.80 -42.39
N THR A 4 57.24 -2.88 -42.23
CA THR A 4 56.87 -2.98 -41.64
C THR A 4 56.16 -2.80 -40.81
N GLY A 5 55.95 -2.64 -40.41
CA GLY A 5 55.30 -2.37 -39.42
C GLY A 5 54.05 -2.25 -39.33
N VAL A 6 53.83 -2.05 -39.77
CA VAL A 6 52.80 -2.02 -39.85
C VAL A 6 51.98 -2.54 -39.19
N GLY A 7 52.20 -3.24 -39.01
CA GLY A 7 51.25 -3.98 -38.53
C GLY A 7 50.58 -3.51 -37.41
N GLY A 8 51.19 -3.25 -36.66
CA GLY A 8 50.67 -3.05 -35.44
C GLY A 8 49.41 -2.42 -35.30
N THR A 9 49.34 -1.80 -35.90
CA THR A 9 48.34 -1.10 -35.92
C THR A 9 47.10 -1.61 -35.57
N SER A 10 46.89 -2.36 -36.10
CA SER A 10 45.75 -2.92 -36.05
C SER A 10 45.21 -3.09 -34.81
N SER A 11 45.88 -3.41 -34.15
CA SER A 11 45.51 -3.74 -32.98
C SER A 11 44.58 -2.84 -32.43
N ALA A 12 44.74 -1.93 -32.75
CA ALA A 12 44.04 -1.02 -32.26
C ALA A 12 42.63 -1.25 -32.10
N ASN A 13 42.24 -2.03 -32.66
CA ASN A 13 41.08 -2.36 -32.57
C ASN A 13 40.61 -2.83 -31.43
N ALA A 14 40.97 -2.31 -30.48
CA ALA A 14 40.30 -2.53 -29.34
C ALA A 14 38.87 -2.26 -29.61
N HIS A 15 38.24 -3.23 -29.90
CA HIS A 15 36.90 -3.13 -29.99
C HIS A 15 36.36 -2.78 -28.68
N PHE A 16 36.23 -1.56 -28.45
CA PHE A 16 35.39 -1.17 -27.39
C PHE A 16 33.98 -1.52 -27.83
N VAL A 17 33.55 -2.65 -27.37
CA VAL A 17 32.16 -2.97 -27.44
C VAL A 17 31.54 -2.23 -26.26
N PRO A 18 30.80 -1.22 -26.52
CA PRO A 18 30.11 -0.59 -25.42
C PRO A 18 29.22 -1.62 -24.81
N ALA A 19 29.39 -1.80 -23.54
CA ALA A 19 28.51 -2.66 -22.80
C ALA A 19 27.08 -2.22 -23.08
N PRO A 20 26.19 -3.12 -23.38
CA PRO A 20 24.81 -2.72 -23.61
C PRO A 20 24.34 -1.93 -22.40
N PRO A 21 23.60 -0.89 -22.63
CA PRO A 21 23.09 -0.11 -21.52
C PRO A 21 22.36 -1.08 -20.61
N ARG A 22 22.84 -1.14 -19.42
CA ARG A 22 22.14 -1.92 -18.43
C ARG A 22 20.80 -1.28 -18.28
N THR A 23 19.83 -1.88 -18.90
CA THR A 23 18.47 -1.54 -18.59
C THR A 23 18.37 -1.66 -17.08
N PRO A 24 17.96 -0.61 -16.42
CA PRO A 24 17.75 -0.74 -15.00
C PRO A 24 16.84 -1.93 -14.83
N ALA A 25 17.33 -2.88 -14.08
CA ALA A 25 16.54 -4.05 -13.82
C ALA A 25 15.22 -3.57 -13.29
N ARG A 26 14.19 -3.80 -14.04
CA ARG A 26 12.87 -3.51 -13.59
C ARG A 26 12.69 -4.23 -12.27
N PRO A 27 12.36 -3.54 -11.20
CA PRO A 27 12.16 -4.21 -9.94
C PRO A 27 11.16 -5.33 -10.17
N PRO A 28 11.40 -6.49 -9.60
CA PRO A 28 10.47 -7.60 -9.77
C PRO A 28 9.08 -7.09 -9.45
N ALA A 29 8.15 -7.39 -10.30
CA ALA A 29 6.77 -7.00 -10.11
C ALA A 29 6.43 -7.33 -8.68
N GLN A 30 6.29 -6.30 -7.90
CA GLN A 30 5.93 -6.50 -6.52
C GLN A 30 4.51 -7.01 -6.55
N GLY A 31 4.35 -8.21 -6.09
CA GLY A 31 3.05 -8.79 -6.04
C GLY A 31 2.12 -7.99 -5.14
N ASP A 32 0.91 -8.41 -5.11
CA ASP A 32 -0.15 -7.75 -4.37
C ASP A 32 0.25 -7.31 -2.96
N GLY A 33 1.15 -8.02 -2.33
CA GLY A 33 1.56 -7.69 -0.96
C GLY A 33 2.22 -6.32 -0.82
N ALA A 34 3.06 -5.93 -1.77
CA ALA A 34 3.73 -4.63 -1.69
C ALA A 34 2.79 -3.48 -2.00
N GLN A 35 1.89 -3.68 -2.95
CA GLN A 35 0.88 -2.68 -3.27
C GLN A 35 -0.06 -2.46 -2.09
N LYS A 36 -0.42 -3.53 -1.39
CA LYS A 36 -1.26 -3.48 -0.20
C LYS A 36 -0.60 -2.68 0.92
N ARG A 37 0.70 -2.88 1.14
CA ARG A 37 1.45 -2.09 2.13
C ARG A 37 1.47 -0.62 1.75
N SER A 38 1.56 -0.33 0.46
CA SER A 38 1.58 1.04 -0.03
C SER A 38 0.28 1.78 0.30
N LEU A 39 -0.86 1.11 0.18
CA LEU A 39 -2.15 1.71 0.51
C LEU A 39 -2.26 2.08 1.99
N VAL A 40 -1.88 1.18 2.88
CA VAL A 40 -1.90 1.45 4.32
C VAL A 40 -0.95 2.59 4.66
N ARG A 41 0.27 2.53 4.13
CA ARG A 41 1.27 3.56 4.37
C ARG A 41 0.79 4.93 3.87
N ALA A 42 0.21 4.97 2.68
CA ALA A 42 -0.33 6.21 2.12
C ALA A 42 -1.43 6.78 3.00
N ALA A 43 -2.35 5.94 3.45
CA ALA A 43 -3.44 6.37 4.32
C ALA A 43 -2.91 6.91 5.66
N VAL A 44 -1.96 6.22 6.26
CA VAL A 44 -1.35 6.66 7.52
C VAL A 44 -0.63 8.00 7.33
N ALA A 45 0.15 8.14 6.25
CA ALA A 45 0.87 9.37 5.97
C ALA A 45 -0.08 10.55 5.79
N LEU A 46 -1.19 10.36 5.07
CA LEU A 46 -2.19 11.39 4.86
C LEU A 46 -2.84 11.82 6.18
N LEU A 47 -3.19 10.87 7.03
CA LEU A 47 -3.78 11.16 8.33
C LEU A 47 -2.80 11.88 9.25
N LEU A 48 -1.51 11.60 9.14
CA LEU A 48 -0.50 12.31 9.92
C LEU A 48 -0.31 13.74 9.44
N GLN A 49 -0.46 13.98 8.13
CA GLN A 49 -0.38 15.35 7.60
C GLN A 49 -1.60 16.16 8.01
N GLN A 50 -2.77 15.55 7.97
CA GLN A 50 -4.02 16.23 8.25
C GLN A 50 -5.01 15.24 8.87
N PRO A 51 -5.03 15.12 10.21
CA PRO A 51 -5.94 14.17 10.86
C PRO A 51 -7.42 14.42 10.53
N ALA A 52 -7.78 15.67 10.26
CA ALA A 52 -9.15 16.02 9.92
C ALA A 52 -9.65 15.35 8.63
N LEU A 53 -8.75 14.83 7.80
CA LEU A 53 -9.14 14.09 6.59
C LEU A 53 -9.99 12.86 6.90
N ALA A 54 -9.85 12.30 8.10
CA ALA A 54 -10.66 11.15 8.51
C ALA A 54 -12.16 11.48 8.51
N GLN A 55 -12.51 12.74 8.70
CA GLN A 55 -13.91 13.17 8.68
C GLN A 55 -14.53 13.09 7.29
N ALA A 56 -13.71 13.03 6.24
CA ALA A 56 -14.21 12.88 4.89
C ALA A 56 -14.59 11.43 4.57
N LEU A 57 -14.28 10.51 5.46
CA LEU A 57 -14.61 9.09 5.27
C LEU A 57 -16.00 8.81 5.86
N ASP A 58 -16.83 8.12 5.10
CA ASP A 58 -18.15 7.68 5.57
C ASP A 58 -18.01 6.39 6.38
N GLY A 59 -17.05 6.38 7.30
CA GLY A 59 -16.72 5.18 8.04
C GLY A 59 -15.57 4.43 7.39
N HIS A 60 -15.19 3.34 8.01
CA HIS A 60 -14.13 2.48 7.51
C HIS A 60 -14.50 1.02 7.81
N HIS A 61 -14.61 0.22 6.77
CA HIS A 61 -15.12 -1.14 6.87
C HIS A 61 -14.08 -2.16 6.40
N PHE A 62 -12.83 -1.97 6.81
CA PHE A 62 -11.75 -2.90 6.50
C PHE A 62 -11.16 -3.58 7.74
N ALA A 63 -11.87 -3.53 8.86
CA ALA A 63 -11.47 -4.25 10.07
C ALA A 63 -11.45 -5.75 9.79
N GLY A 64 -10.39 -6.41 10.21
CA GLY A 64 -10.21 -7.84 9.92
C GLY A 64 -9.37 -8.12 8.69
N LEU A 65 -9.03 -7.11 7.91
CA LEU A 65 -8.10 -7.27 6.79
C LEU A 65 -6.72 -7.65 7.33
N ARG A 66 -6.17 -8.75 6.83
CA ARG A 66 -4.88 -9.27 7.30
C ARG A 66 -3.75 -8.65 6.52
N GLN A 67 -3.35 -7.46 6.91
CA GLN A 67 -2.20 -6.78 6.30
C GLN A 67 -1.44 -6.01 7.36
N PRO A 68 -0.12 -5.91 7.24
CA PRO A 68 0.69 -5.13 8.17
C PRO A 68 0.24 -3.68 8.19
N GLY A 69 0.06 -3.14 9.38
CA GLY A 69 -0.31 -1.73 9.56
C GLY A 69 -1.80 -1.45 9.54
N VAL A 70 -2.64 -2.39 9.15
CA VAL A 70 -4.09 -2.17 9.14
C VAL A 70 -4.62 -1.91 10.54
N GLU A 71 -4.15 -2.66 11.52
CA GLU A 71 -4.57 -2.45 12.91
C GLU A 71 -4.19 -1.07 13.40
N LEU A 72 -2.99 -0.62 13.06
CA LEU A 72 -2.52 0.73 13.38
C LEU A 72 -3.41 1.79 12.74
N LEU A 73 -3.74 1.62 11.47
CA LEU A 73 -4.60 2.55 10.75
C LEU A 73 -5.99 2.62 11.38
N ILE A 74 -6.57 1.48 11.75
CA ILE A 74 -7.87 1.43 12.41
C ILE A 74 -7.81 2.13 13.77
N GLU A 75 -6.74 1.89 14.52
CA GLU A 75 -6.55 2.55 15.81
C GLU A 75 -6.45 4.07 15.65
N MET A 76 -5.69 4.52 14.67
CA MET A 76 -5.59 5.95 14.35
C MET A 76 -6.95 6.56 14.00
N LEU A 77 -7.71 5.89 13.16
CA LEU A 77 -9.05 6.36 12.78
C LEU A 77 -9.97 6.43 14.00
N GLY A 78 -9.90 5.45 14.89
CA GLY A 78 -10.67 5.45 16.13
C GLY A 78 -10.31 6.60 17.04
N ILE A 79 -9.02 6.92 17.16
CA ILE A 79 -8.55 8.04 17.97
C ILE A 79 -9.06 9.37 17.39
N ILE A 80 -8.99 9.51 16.06
CA ILE A 80 -9.45 10.73 15.38
C ILE A 80 -10.98 10.86 15.49
N ASP A 81 -11.70 9.77 15.38
CA ASP A 81 -13.16 9.79 15.54
C ASP A 81 -13.56 10.26 16.93
N ALA A 82 -12.80 9.84 17.95
CA ALA A 82 -13.04 10.27 19.32
C ALA A 82 -12.64 11.74 19.57
N ARG A 83 -11.66 12.22 18.81
CA ARG A 83 -11.14 13.58 18.90
C ARG A 83 -10.93 14.17 17.50
N PRO A 84 -11.97 14.65 16.85
CA PRO A 84 -11.85 15.17 15.47
C PRO A 84 -10.89 16.35 15.31
N ASP A 85 -10.59 17.06 16.38
CA ASP A 85 -9.68 18.20 16.39
C ASP A 85 -8.26 17.85 16.85
N ILE A 86 -7.95 16.57 16.96
CA ILE A 86 -6.62 16.14 17.43
C ILE A 86 -5.53 16.63 16.50
N SER A 87 -4.41 17.07 17.08
CA SER A 87 -3.24 17.47 16.29
C SER A 87 -2.38 16.24 15.94
N THR A 88 -1.54 16.40 14.93
CA THR A 88 -0.60 15.34 14.53
C THR A 88 0.29 14.91 15.70
N GLY A 89 0.82 15.89 16.46
CA GLY A 89 1.66 15.58 17.62
C GLY A 89 0.93 14.77 18.69
N ALA A 90 -0.31 15.15 18.97
CA ALA A 90 -1.13 14.45 19.96
C ALA A 90 -1.48 13.04 19.46
N LEU A 91 -1.75 12.89 18.16
CA LEU A 91 -2.02 11.59 17.56
C LEU A 91 -0.81 10.65 17.71
N ILE A 92 0.39 11.14 17.40
CA ILE A 92 1.62 10.36 17.54
C ILE A 92 1.88 10.01 19.02
N ALA A 93 1.54 10.92 19.94
CA ALA A 93 1.73 10.69 21.37
C ALA A 93 0.96 9.47 21.88
N HIS A 94 -0.15 9.11 21.24
CA HIS A 94 -0.89 7.89 21.61
C HIS A 94 -0.07 6.62 21.37
N PHE A 95 0.95 6.70 20.53
CA PHE A 95 1.80 5.55 20.19
C PHE A 95 3.18 5.64 20.86
N GLU A 96 3.31 6.54 21.84
CA GLU A 96 4.57 6.72 22.53
C GLU A 96 5.00 5.43 23.24
N GLY A 97 6.26 5.08 23.08
CA GLY A 97 6.80 3.85 23.64
C GLY A 97 6.58 2.60 22.79
N ARG A 98 5.85 2.72 21.69
CA ARG A 98 5.60 1.60 20.77
C ARG A 98 6.55 1.70 19.57
N GLN A 99 6.80 0.56 18.94
CA GLN A 99 7.66 0.52 17.74
C GLN A 99 7.13 1.41 16.63
N GLU A 100 5.83 1.52 16.55
CA GLU A 100 5.16 2.31 15.51
C GLU A 100 5.46 3.79 15.62
N GLN A 101 5.79 4.28 16.80
CA GLN A 101 6.06 5.69 17.01
C GLN A 101 7.16 6.22 16.08
N GLN A 102 8.25 5.47 15.95
CA GLN A 102 9.37 5.89 15.11
C GLN A 102 8.96 5.97 13.64
N TRP A 103 8.20 5.00 13.20
CA TRP A 103 7.67 4.96 11.83
C TRP A 103 6.71 6.12 11.58
N LEU A 104 5.83 6.40 12.54
CA LEU A 104 4.88 7.51 12.44
C LEU A 104 5.61 8.85 12.39
N ASN A 105 6.63 9.04 13.20
CA ASN A 105 7.44 10.26 13.15
C ASN A 105 8.10 10.43 11.78
N THR A 106 8.62 9.36 11.21
CA THR A 106 9.23 9.41 9.89
C THR A 106 8.20 9.81 8.83
N LEU A 107 7.01 9.22 8.87
CA LEU A 107 5.95 9.56 7.92
C LEU A 107 5.46 11.00 8.11
N ALA A 108 5.37 11.46 9.35
CA ALA A 108 4.90 12.81 9.64
C ALA A 108 5.85 13.89 9.12
N THR A 109 7.13 13.56 8.98
CA THR A 109 8.12 14.52 8.46
C THR A 109 8.19 14.54 6.94
N GLN A 110 7.53 13.62 6.25
CA GLN A 110 7.53 13.57 4.80
C GLN A 110 6.68 14.70 4.24
N THR A 111 7.18 15.30 3.17
CA THR A 111 6.38 16.28 2.43
C THR A 111 5.56 15.55 1.39
N LEU A 112 4.25 15.68 1.48
CA LEU A 112 3.36 15.06 0.50
C LEU A 112 3.02 16.06 -0.59
N PRO A 113 3.05 15.63 -1.85
CA PRO A 113 2.65 16.49 -2.95
C PRO A 113 1.13 16.69 -2.96
N GLY A 114 0.69 17.79 -3.54
CA GLY A 114 -0.72 18.07 -3.69
C GLY A 114 -1.28 18.96 -2.59
N ASP A 115 -2.58 19.14 -2.62
CA ASP A 115 -3.31 19.95 -1.65
C ASP A 115 -4.27 19.10 -0.84
N VAL A 116 -4.98 19.72 0.09
CA VAL A 116 -5.88 19.02 1.00
C VAL A 116 -6.99 18.29 0.23
N ASP A 117 -7.48 18.86 -0.85
CA ASP A 117 -8.54 18.22 -1.64
C ASP A 117 -8.01 16.96 -2.33
N SER A 118 -6.78 17.02 -2.87
CA SER A 118 -6.13 15.85 -3.45
C SER A 118 -5.90 14.77 -2.40
N TRP A 119 -5.47 15.16 -1.21
CA TRP A 119 -5.23 14.24 -0.11
C TRP A 119 -6.51 13.57 0.35
N ARG A 120 -7.60 14.34 0.39
CA ARG A 120 -8.92 13.80 0.74
C ARG A 120 -9.33 12.70 -0.23
N GLN A 121 -9.20 12.99 -1.52
CA GLN A 121 -9.54 12.03 -2.57
C GLN A 121 -8.65 10.79 -2.48
N GLU A 122 -7.35 10.99 -2.30
CA GLU A 122 -6.41 9.89 -2.19
C GLU A 122 -6.72 9.00 -0.99
N LEU A 123 -7.07 9.59 0.16
CA LEU A 123 -7.43 8.83 1.34
C LEU A 123 -8.72 8.02 1.11
N GLN A 124 -9.72 8.64 0.51
CA GLN A 124 -10.97 7.95 0.19
C GLN A 124 -10.73 6.77 -0.76
N ASP A 125 -9.90 6.97 -1.77
CA ASP A 125 -9.56 5.92 -2.71
C ASP A 125 -8.78 4.78 -2.04
N ALA A 126 -7.85 5.12 -1.17
CA ALA A 126 -7.06 4.12 -0.43
C ALA A 126 -7.97 3.28 0.47
N VAL A 127 -8.87 3.92 1.21
CA VAL A 127 -9.82 3.21 2.08
C VAL A 127 -10.74 2.31 1.26
N ALA A 128 -11.25 2.80 0.14
CA ALA A 128 -12.12 2.01 -0.74
C ALA A 128 -11.39 0.76 -1.26
N GLN A 129 -10.12 0.89 -1.59
CA GLN A 129 -9.30 -0.24 -2.02
C GLN A 129 -9.06 -1.24 -0.89
N LEU A 130 -8.83 -0.76 0.33
CA LEU A 130 -8.68 -1.63 1.50
C LEU A 130 -9.96 -2.42 1.79
N GLU A 131 -11.10 -1.77 1.68
CA GLU A 131 -12.40 -2.42 1.85
C GLU A 131 -12.63 -3.49 0.78
N LYS A 132 -12.25 -3.19 -0.47
CA LYS A 132 -12.32 -4.17 -1.54
C LYS A 132 -11.40 -5.37 -1.28
N GLN A 133 -10.22 -5.13 -0.75
CA GLN A 133 -9.29 -6.21 -0.41
C GLN A 133 -9.84 -7.09 0.70
N LEU A 134 -10.52 -6.51 1.69
CA LEU A 134 -11.17 -7.28 2.73
C LEU A 134 -12.27 -8.19 2.14
N LEU A 135 -13.06 -7.64 1.24
CA LEU A 135 -14.10 -8.41 0.56
C LEU A 135 -13.50 -9.61 -0.18
N LEU A 136 -12.42 -9.37 -0.94
CA LEU A 136 -11.74 -10.45 -1.66
C LEU A 136 -11.12 -11.47 -0.71
N GLN A 137 -10.54 -11.02 0.40
CA GLN A 137 -10.00 -11.90 1.43
C GLN A 137 -11.10 -12.81 1.98
N ARG A 138 -12.25 -12.24 2.31
CA ARG A 138 -13.37 -13.00 2.87
C ARG A 138 -13.93 -14.01 1.86
N LEU A 139 -14.03 -13.60 0.59
CA LEU A 139 -14.43 -14.52 -0.47
C LEU A 139 -13.49 -15.71 -0.57
N GLU A 140 -12.18 -15.45 -0.53
CA GLU A 140 -11.18 -16.49 -0.60
C GLU A 140 -11.28 -17.45 0.60
N GLU A 141 -11.48 -16.90 1.80
CA GLU A 141 -11.66 -17.70 3.02
C GLU A 141 -12.88 -18.63 2.91
N LEU A 142 -14.00 -18.10 2.42
CA LEU A 142 -15.22 -18.89 2.25
C LEU A 142 -15.05 -19.97 1.18
N GLN A 143 -14.36 -19.64 0.08
CA GLN A 143 -14.09 -20.61 -0.97
C GLN A 143 -13.16 -21.73 -0.48
N ALA A 144 -12.15 -21.37 0.32
CA ALA A 144 -11.26 -22.36 0.92
C ALA A 144 -12.01 -23.26 1.91
N LYS A 145 -12.90 -22.69 2.70
CA LYS A 145 -13.74 -23.43 3.63
C LYS A 145 -14.65 -24.40 2.89
N ALA A 146 -15.21 -23.95 1.76
CA ALA A 146 -16.07 -24.81 0.93
C ALA A 146 -15.34 -26.04 0.41
N ARG A 147 -14.06 -25.88 0.07
CA ARG A 147 -13.25 -27.00 -0.42
C ARG A 147 -12.85 -27.97 0.68
N GLY A 148 -12.77 -27.50 1.92
CA GLY A 148 -12.36 -28.32 3.05
C GLY A 148 -13.52 -28.87 3.85
N GLN A 149 -14.16 -28.02 4.64
CA GLN A 149 -15.20 -28.44 5.59
C GLN A 149 -16.62 -28.35 5.05
N GLY A 150 -16.79 -27.60 3.97
CA GLY A 150 -18.12 -27.24 3.49
C GLY A 150 -18.64 -25.98 4.17
N LEU A 151 -19.65 -25.39 3.59
CA LEU A 151 -20.24 -24.15 4.07
C LEU A 151 -21.55 -24.45 4.81
N ASP A 152 -21.75 -23.76 5.93
CA ASP A 152 -23.06 -23.79 6.59
C ASP A 152 -24.00 -22.78 5.90
N ASP A 153 -25.23 -22.67 6.36
CA ASP A 153 -26.21 -21.77 5.74
C ASP A 153 -25.83 -20.31 5.86
N THR A 154 -25.21 -19.92 6.98
CA THR A 154 -24.74 -18.57 7.20
C THR A 154 -23.61 -18.23 6.22
N ASP A 155 -22.66 -19.15 6.06
CA ASP A 155 -21.55 -19.00 5.11
C ASP A 155 -22.05 -18.87 3.67
N LYS A 156 -23.04 -19.70 3.30
CA LYS A 156 -23.61 -19.65 1.96
C LYS A 156 -24.30 -18.31 1.68
N TYR A 157 -25.01 -17.81 2.67
CA TYR A 157 -25.66 -16.50 2.57
C TYR A 157 -24.60 -15.40 2.41
N GLU A 158 -23.60 -15.39 3.28
CA GLU A 158 -22.52 -14.43 3.22
C GLU A 158 -21.81 -14.47 1.86
N LEU A 159 -21.50 -15.67 1.36
CA LEU A 159 -20.84 -15.82 0.08
C LEU A 159 -21.66 -15.21 -1.05
N ARG A 160 -22.98 -15.44 -1.06
CA ARG A 160 -23.85 -14.84 -2.08
C ARG A 160 -23.84 -13.33 -2.01
N GLU A 161 -23.94 -12.78 -0.81
CA GLU A 161 -23.94 -11.32 -0.63
C GLU A 161 -22.62 -10.71 -1.07
N LEU A 162 -21.49 -11.34 -0.72
CA LEU A 162 -20.16 -10.88 -1.13
C LEU A 162 -19.99 -10.94 -2.65
N LEU A 163 -20.50 -11.97 -3.30
CA LEU A 163 -20.45 -12.08 -4.75
C LEU A 163 -21.27 -10.98 -5.44
N LYS A 164 -22.42 -10.62 -4.87
CA LYS A 164 -23.21 -9.50 -5.39
C LYS A 164 -22.44 -8.20 -5.27
N VAL A 165 -21.83 -7.95 -4.11
CA VAL A 165 -21.04 -6.73 -3.90
C VAL A 165 -19.86 -6.69 -4.86
N ARG A 166 -19.17 -7.82 -5.03
CA ARG A 166 -18.04 -7.92 -5.96
C ARG A 166 -18.46 -7.59 -7.39
N ALA A 167 -19.64 -8.05 -7.80
CA ALA A 167 -20.14 -7.78 -9.15
C ALA A 167 -20.40 -6.31 -9.39
N THR A 168 -20.68 -5.53 -8.35
CA THR A 168 -20.90 -4.09 -8.44
C THR A 168 -19.61 -3.28 -8.35
N LEU A 169 -18.52 -3.89 -7.81
CA LEU A 169 -17.23 -3.23 -7.69
C LEU A 169 -16.44 -3.47 -8.97
N ARG A 170 -16.03 -2.43 -9.62
CA ARG A 170 -15.18 -2.54 -10.82
C ARG A 170 -13.91 -1.74 -10.64
#